data_02ea7e561a9d12f934fcbe7e37a2ec9c
#
_entry.id   02ea7e561a9d12f934fcbe7e37a2ec9c
#
_cell.length_a   1.000
_cell.length_b   1.000
_cell.length_c   1.000
_cell.angle_alpha   90.00
_cell.angle_beta   90.00
_cell.angle_gamma   90.00
#
_symmetry.space_group_name_H-M   'P 1'
#
loop_
_entity.id
_entity.type
_entity.pdbx_description
1 polymer ?
#
loop_
_entity_poly.entity_id
_entity_poly.type
_entity_poly.pdbx_seq_one_letter_code
_entity_poly.pdbx_strand_id
1 'polypeptide(L)' 'MIEVVFALLLIVDHEIKEHRIQDSLSKCLKAKRYAMKDKGTGDRVVYKCIKSKANIEIYMGEKKITSLILD' A
#
# COMPACT_ATOMS: atom_id res chain seq x y z
N MET A 1 -17.43 1.73 -1.85
CA MET A 1 -17.47 0.90 -0.62
C MET A 1 -16.25 1.26 0.23
N ILE A 2 -16.45 1.49 1.51
CA ILE A 2 -15.37 1.86 2.42
C ILE A 2 -15.03 0.67 3.31
N GLU A 3 -13.76 0.29 3.35
CA GLU A 3 -13.28 -0.79 4.20
C GLU A 3 -12.00 -0.37 4.91
N VAL A 4 -11.75 -0.98 6.07
CA VAL A 4 -10.45 -0.86 6.73
C VAL A 4 -9.53 -1.93 6.14
N VAL A 5 -8.41 -1.50 5.62
CA VAL A 5 -7.46 -2.40 4.94
C VAL A 5 -6.05 -2.15 5.44
N PHE A 6 -5.21 -3.16 5.25
CA PHE A 6 -3.77 -2.98 5.33
C PHE A 6 -3.29 -2.59 3.94
N ALA A 7 -2.55 -1.53 3.84
CA ALA A 7 -2.07 -1.03 2.55
C ALA A 7 -0.55 -0.89 2.56
N LEU A 8 0.06 -1.37 1.48
CA LEU A 8 1.48 -1.13 1.22
C LEU A 8 1.58 0.12 0.35
N LEU A 9 2.25 1.13 0.87
CA LEU A 9 2.43 2.41 0.18
C LEU A 9 3.82 2.47 -0.43
N LEU A 10 3.87 2.92 -1.68
CA LEU A 10 5.11 3.33 -2.31
C LEU A 10 5.17 4.86 -2.28
N ILE A 11 6.14 5.39 -1.56
CA ILE A 11 6.31 6.82 -1.37
C ILE A 11 7.61 7.25 -2.04
N VAL A 12 7.51 8.21 -2.95
CA VAL A 12 8.67 8.76 -3.66
C VAL A 12 8.68 10.27 -3.43
N ASP A 13 9.79 10.79 -2.93
CA ASP A 13 9.94 12.22 -2.62
C ASP A 13 8.82 12.76 -1.74
N HIS A 14 8.47 12.00 -0.70
CA HIS A 14 7.41 12.34 0.26
C HIS A 14 5.99 12.31 -0.32
N GLU A 15 5.82 11.81 -1.54
CA GLU A 15 4.50 11.65 -2.16
C GLU A 15 4.14 10.18 -2.32
N ILE A 16 2.89 9.85 -2.03
CA ILE A 16 2.39 8.49 -2.24
C ILE A 16 2.14 8.29 -3.73
N LYS A 17 2.90 7.38 -4.36
CA LYS A 17 2.77 7.08 -5.78
C LYS A 17 1.91 5.85 -6.04
N GLU A 18 1.92 4.88 -5.15
CA GLU A 18 1.11 3.69 -5.27
C GLU A 18 0.63 3.24 -3.91
N HIS A 19 -0.50 2.56 -3.91
CA HIS A 19 -1.02 1.88 -2.73
C HIS A 19 -1.62 0.55 -3.17
N ARG A 20 -1.32 -0.51 -2.41
CA ARG A 20 -1.81 -1.85 -2.70
C ARG A 20 -2.42 -2.45 -1.45
N ILE A 21 -3.55 -3.13 -1.62
CA ILE A 21 -4.20 -3.84 -0.54
C ILE A 21 -3.41 -5.10 -0.22
N GLN A 22 -3.20 -5.34 1.08
CA GLN A 22 -2.63 -6.58 1.57
C GLN A 22 -3.66 -7.28 2.45
N ASP A 23 -3.65 -8.61 2.47
CA ASP A 23 -4.61 -9.39 3.22
C ASP A 23 -4.43 -9.27 4.74
N SER A 24 -3.22 -9.01 5.17
CA SER A 24 -2.90 -8.88 6.58
C SER A 24 -1.64 -8.05 6.77
N LEU A 25 -1.42 -7.60 8.00
CA LEU A 25 -0.20 -6.88 8.34
C LEU A 25 1.04 -7.72 8.05
N SER A 26 0.97 -9.00 8.36
CA SER A 26 2.06 -9.95 8.11
C SER A 26 2.44 -10.00 6.64
N LYS A 27 1.45 -10.09 5.76
CA LYS A 27 1.68 -10.08 4.31
C LYS A 27 2.19 -8.72 3.82
N CYS A 28 1.70 -7.64 4.40
CA CYS A 28 2.16 -6.30 4.07
C CYS A 28 3.64 -6.14 4.41
N LEU A 29 4.06 -6.55 5.59
CA LEU A 29 5.44 -6.46 6.02
C LEU A 29 6.36 -7.33 5.15
N LYS A 30 5.89 -8.51 4.78
CA LYS A 30 6.62 -9.40 3.89
C LYS A 30 6.82 -8.76 2.51
N ALA A 31 5.75 -8.22 1.94
CA ALA A 31 5.81 -7.53 0.66
C ALA A 31 6.73 -6.30 0.71
N LYS A 32 6.66 -5.55 1.79
CA LYS A 32 7.55 -4.41 2.04
C LYS A 32 9.02 -4.85 2.04
N ARG A 33 9.31 -5.95 2.73
CA ARG A 33 10.67 -6.47 2.82
C ARG A 33 11.21 -6.88 1.45
N TYR A 34 10.40 -7.56 0.66
CA TYR A 34 10.79 -7.94 -0.70
C TYR A 34 11.00 -6.72 -1.59
N ALA A 35 10.11 -5.75 -1.52
CA ALA A 35 10.21 -4.54 -2.31
C ALA A 35 11.48 -3.74 -1.97
N MET A 36 11.78 -3.61 -0.68
CA MET A 36 12.99 -2.90 -0.23
C MET A 36 14.26 -3.62 -0.65
N LYS A 37 14.21 -4.95 -0.71
CA LYS A 37 15.37 -5.75 -1.12
C LYS A 37 15.67 -5.59 -2.60
N ASP A 38 14.63 -5.49 -3.43
CA ASP A 38 14.77 -5.43 -4.89
C ASP A 38 14.97 -4.03 -5.45
N LYS A 39 14.62 -3.00 -4.69
CA LYS A 39 14.62 -1.65 -5.24
C LYS A 39 16.01 -1.07 -5.49
N GLY A 40 17.04 -1.76 -5.10
CA GLY A 40 18.39 -1.23 -5.18
C GLY A 40 18.59 -0.13 -4.14
N THR A 41 19.28 0.93 -4.50
CA THR A 41 19.59 2.02 -3.58
C THR A 41 18.79 3.26 -3.91
N GLY A 42 18.29 3.95 -2.91
CA GLY A 42 17.62 5.21 -3.12
C GLY A 42 16.87 5.63 -1.86
N ASP A 43 17.34 6.71 -1.26
CA ASP A 43 16.72 7.26 -0.07
C ASP A 43 15.39 7.95 -0.38
N ARG A 44 15.10 8.17 -1.65
CA ARG A 44 13.91 8.88 -2.10
C ARG A 44 12.69 7.98 -2.14
N VAL A 45 12.88 6.67 -2.14
CA VAL A 45 11.82 5.69 -2.23
C VAL A 45 11.64 5.02 -0.88
N VAL A 46 10.43 5.09 -0.35
CA VAL A 46 10.09 4.50 0.94
C VAL A 46 8.86 3.64 0.79
N TYR A 47 8.90 2.45 1.37
CA TYR A 47 7.74 1.59 1.47
C TYR A 47 7.21 1.64 2.89
N LYS A 48 5.90 1.71 3.02
CA LYS A 48 5.26 1.81 4.34
C LYS A 48 4.00 0.96 4.38
N CYS A 49 3.81 0.24 5.47
CA CYS A 49 2.57 -0.50 5.72
C CYS A 49 1.71 0.30 6.68
N ILE A 50 0.47 0.54 6.29
CA ILE A 50 -0.50 1.23 7.14
C ILE A 50 -1.79 0.44 7.23
N LYS A 51 -2.55 0.69 8.30
CA LYS A 51 -3.93 0.25 8.44
C LYS A 51 -4.79 1.50 8.33
N SER A 52 -5.67 1.54 7.36
CA SER A 52 -6.48 2.73 7.11
C SER A 52 -7.79 2.38 6.46
N LYS A 53 -8.74 3.28 6.55
CA LYS A 53 -9.96 3.19 5.75
C LYS A 53 -9.63 3.56 4.32
N ALA A 54 -10.28 2.91 3.38
CA ALA A 54 -10.08 3.19 1.98
C ALA A 54 -11.37 3.02 1.20
N ASN A 55 -11.54 3.81 0.16
CA ASN A 55 -12.59 3.57 -0.82
C ASN A 55 -12.14 2.44 -1.73
N ILE A 56 -12.98 1.42 -1.81
CA ILE A 56 -12.67 0.20 -2.55
C ILE A 56 -13.65 0.05 -3.69
N GLU A 57 -13.16 -0.32 -4.85
CA GLU A 57 -13.96 -0.77 -5.98
C GLU A 57 -13.57 -2.19 -6.35
N ILE A 58 -14.56 -2.95 -6.78
CA ILE A 58 -14.32 -4.28 -7.31
C ILE A 58 -14.31 -4.19 -8.82
N TYR A 59 -13.18 -4.53 -9.41
CA TYR A 59 -12.99 -4.50 -10.84
C TYR A 59 -12.47 -5.85 -11.30
N MET A 60 -13.21 -6.51 -12.17
CA MET A 60 -12.86 -7.84 -12.67
C MET A 60 -12.60 -8.86 -11.55
N GLY A 61 -13.37 -8.78 -10.48
CA GLY A 61 -13.24 -9.68 -9.34
C GLY A 61 -12.15 -9.33 -8.36
N GLU A 62 -11.42 -8.25 -8.59
CA GLU A 62 -10.35 -7.80 -7.69
C GLU A 62 -10.72 -6.52 -6.98
N LYS A 63 -10.34 -6.43 -5.72
CA LYS A 63 -10.51 -5.21 -4.94
C LYS A 63 -9.37 -4.25 -5.25
N LYS A 64 -9.73 -3.01 -5.55
CA LYS A 64 -8.76 -1.94 -5.78
C LYS A 64 -9.08 -0.75 -4.91
N ILE A 65 -8.03 -0.11 -4.41
CA ILE A 65 -8.18 1.13 -3.66
C ILE A 65 -8.33 2.27 -4.66
N THR A 66 -9.44 2.99 -4.58
CA THR A 66 -9.63 4.19 -5.39
C THR A 66 -9.11 5.43 -4.68
N SER A 67 -9.18 5.44 -3.36
CA SER A 67 -8.58 6.50 -2.55
C SER A 67 -8.40 6.02 -1.12
N LEU A 68 -7.40 6.55 -0.43
CA LEU A 68 -7.20 6.30 0.99
C LEU A 68 -7.88 7.41 1.78
N ILE A 69 -8.51 7.02 2.88
CA ILE A 69 -9.10 7.96 3.82
C ILE A 69 -8.12 8.07 4.98
N LEU A 70 -7.28 9.08 4.91
CA LEU A 70 -6.25 9.33 5.92
C LEU A 70 -6.76 10.39 6.89
N ASP A 71 -6.78 10.05 8.15
CA ASP A 71 -7.17 11.00 9.20
C ASP A 71 -5.98 11.86 9.63
#